data_ea3ba3ef9dab1aefd0ff785984d9f683
#
_entry.id   ea3ba3ef9dab1aefd0ff785984d9f683
#
_cell.length_a   1.000
_cell.length_b   1.000
_cell.length_c   1.000
_cell.angle_alpha   90.00
_cell.angle_beta   90.00
_cell.angle_gamma   90.00
#
_symmetry.space_group_name_H-M   'P 1'
#
loop_
_entity.id
_entity.type
_entity.pdbx_description
1 polymer ?
#
loop_
_entity_poly.entity_id
_entity_poly.type
_entity_poly.pdbx_seq_one_letter_code
_entity_poly.pdbx_strand_id
1 'polypeptide(L)'
;MKKLFISQPMRGRTDEEILTERSNAIETAKWMIGEDVEAIDSFFSTASTDAKPLWYLGKSIELLSSADYVYFCAGWKNARGCRIEHECAVQYGINIIEQI
;
A
#
# COMPACT_ATOMS: atom_id res chain seq x y z
N MET A 1 3.78 -17.60 -3.72
CA MET A 1 3.95 -16.21 -4.20
C MET A 1 4.25 -15.27 -3.04
N LYS A 2 5.11 -14.30 -3.28
CA LYS A 2 5.36 -13.26 -2.29
C LYS A 2 4.16 -12.34 -2.17
N LYS A 3 3.84 -11.90 -0.96
CA LYS A 3 2.71 -11.00 -0.71
C LYS A 3 3.18 -9.54 -0.76
N LEU A 4 2.47 -8.75 -1.55
CA LEU A 4 2.78 -7.34 -1.76
C LEU A 4 1.71 -6.46 -1.15
N PHE A 5 2.10 -5.58 -0.23
CA PHE A 5 1.24 -4.51 0.26
C PHE A 5 1.54 -3.24 -0.54
N ILE A 6 0.49 -2.56 -0.99
CA ILE A 6 0.64 -1.32 -1.76
C ILE A 6 0.17 -0.16 -0.89
N SER A 7 1.12 0.72 -0.56
CA SER A 7 0.85 1.94 0.19
C SER A 7 0.75 3.10 -0.80
N GLN A 8 -0.44 3.71 -0.90
CA GLN A 8 -0.66 4.75 -1.88
C GLN A 8 -1.50 5.89 -1.33
N PRO A 9 -1.16 7.14 -1.72
CA PRO A 9 -2.01 8.29 -1.40
C PRO A 9 -3.35 8.14 -2.09
N MET A 10 -4.45 8.35 -1.35
CA MET A 10 -5.80 8.18 -1.90
C MET A 10 -6.63 9.46 -1.87
N ARG A 11 -6.24 10.42 -1.06
CA ARG A 11 -7.00 11.65 -0.88
C ARG A 11 -7.09 12.46 -2.17
N GLY A 12 -8.32 12.82 -2.55
CA GLY A 12 -8.55 13.63 -3.74
C GLY A 12 -8.47 12.85 -5.05
N ARG A 13 -8.47 11.52 -4.99
CA ARG A 13 -8.35 10.67 -6.18
C ARG A 13 -9.59 9.81 -6.35
N THR A 14 -9.93 9.50 -7.60
CA THR A 14 -11.05 8.60 -7.90
C THR A 14 -10.64 7.15 -7.68
N ASP A 15 -11.62 6.26 -7.51
CA ASP A 15 -11.37 4.82 -7.40
C ASP A 15 -10.63 4.28 -8.63
N GLU A 16 -11.01 4.78 -9.81
CA GLU A 16 -10.36 4.37 -11.06
C GLU A 16 -8.88 4.72 -11.08
N GLU A 17 -8.54 5.95 -10.67
CA GLU A 17 -7.14 6.37 -10.58
C GLU A 17 -6.35 5.52 -9.59
N ILE A 18 -6.95 5.24 -8.43
CA ILE A 18 -6.33 4.40 -7.40
C ILE A 18 -6.09 2.99 -7.94
N LEU A 19 -7.09 2.38 -8.54
CA LEU A 19 -6.98 1.01 -9.05
C LEU A 19 -5.99 0.90 -10.21
N THR A 20 -5.93 1.90 -11.07
CA THR A 20 -4.94 1.95 -12.16
C THR A 20 -3.52 2.01 -11.61
N GLU A 21 -3.30 2.85 -10.61
CA GLU A 21 -1.98 2.95 -9.98
C GLU A 21 -1.59 1.63 -9.29
N ARG A 22 -2.54 0.96 -8.64
CA ARG A 22 -2.29 -0.33 -8.02
C ARG A 22 -1.87 -1.38 -9.05
N SER A 23 -2.54 -1.43 -10.20
CA SER A 23 -2.17 -2.35 -11.28
C SER A 23 -0.74 -2.10 -11.77
N ASN A 24 -0.38 -0.83 -11.94
CA ASN A 24 0.97 -0.46 -12.36
C ASN A 24 2.01 -0.80 -11.29
N ALA A 25 1.67 -0.61 -10.02
CA ALA A 25 2.54 -0.95 -8.91
C ALA A 25 2.84 -2.46 -8.86
N ILE A 26 1.82 -3.28 -9.09
CA ILE A 26 1.97 -4.74 -9.13
C ILE A 26 2.96 -5.14 -10.23
N GLU A 27 2.80 -4.61 -11.44
CA GLU A 27 3.68 -4.94 -12.56
C GLU A 27 5.11 -4.48 -12.30
N THR A 28 5.27 -3.27 -11.76
CA THR A 28 6.60 -2.74 -11.41
C THR A 28 7.27 -3.60 -10.35
N ALA A 29 6.52 -3.99 -9.33
CA ALA A 29 7.04 -4.83 -8.25
C ALA A 29 7.49 -6.21 -8.77
N LYS A 30 6.70 -6.83 -9.63
CA LYS A 30 7.06 -8.11 -10.27
C LYS A 30 8.39 -7.99 -11.00
N TRP A 31 8.55 -6.90 -11.75
CA TRP A 31 9.77 -6.68 -12.51
C TRP A 31 10.96 -6.47 -11.61
N MET A 32 10.81 -5.68 -10.54
CA MET A 32 11.90 -5.36 -9.62
C MET A 32 12.30 -6.55 -8.75
N ILE A 33 11.32 -7.34 -8.31
CA ILE A 33 11.55 -8.51 -7.45
C ILE A 33 12.04 -9.70 -8.29
N GLY A 34 11.59 -9.79 -9.54
CA GLY A 34 11.96 -10.87 -10.44
C GLY A 34 11.12 -12.13 -10.27
N GLU A 35 9.98 -12.05 -9.58
CA GLU A 35 9.05 -13.16 -9.43
C GLU A 35 7.62 -12.64 -9.27
N ASP A 36 6.65 -13.54 -9.41
CA ASP A 36 5.25 -13.17 -9.24
C ASP A 36 4.95 -12.77 -7.80
N VAL A 37 4.06 -11.79 -7.66
CA VAL A 37 3.58 -11.32 -6.36
C VAL A 37 2.07 -11.41 -6.32
N GLU A 38 1.54 -11.58 -5.10
CA GLU A 38 0.11 -11.53 -4.82
C GLU A 38 -0.16 -10.23 -4.06
N ALA A 39 -0.94 -9.34 -4.65
CA ALA A 39 -1.29 -8.08 -3.99
C ALA A 39 -2.29 -8.34 -2.86
N ILE A 40 -1.99 -7.80 -1.69
CA ILE A 40 -2.90 -7.83 -0.55
C ILE A 40 -4.03 -6.86 -0.84
N ASP A 41 -5.27 -7.30 -0.65
CA ASP A 41 -6.43 -6.43 -0.86
C ASP A 41 -6.55 -5.46 0.31
N SER A 42 -5.98 -4.28 0.11
CA SER A 42 -5.96 -3.20 1.11
C SER A 42 -6.74 -1.96 0.66
N PHE A 43 -7.53 -2.08 -0.39
CA PHE A 43 -8.33 -0.97 -0.89
C PHE A 43 -9.76 -1.06 -0.35
N PHE A 44 -10.18 -0.03 0.39
CA PHE A 44 -11.48 0.02 1.06
C PHE A 44 -12.43 1.04 0.41
N SER A 45 -12.69 0.90 -0.90
CA SER A 45 -13.50 1.85 -1.68
C SER A 45 -14.94 1.97 -1.20
N THR A 46 -15.50 0.87 -0.71
CA THR A 46 -16.91 0.81 -0.30
C THR A 46 -17.09 0.88 1.22
N ALA A 47 -16.07 1.30 1.92
CA ALA A 47 -16.10 1.35 3.36
C ALA A 47 -17.18 2.28 3.87
N SER A 48 -17.68 2.00 5.07
CA SER A 48 -18.68 2.81 5.73
C SER A 48 -18.24 4.26 5.85
N THR A 49 -19.14 5.20 5.57
CA THR A 49 -18.88 6.63 5.73
C THR A 49 -18.63 7.01 7.19
N ASP A 50 -18.97 6.13 8.12
CA ASP A 50 -18.79 6.36 9.56
C ASP A 50 -17.41 5.98 10.05
N ALA A 51 -16.64 5.27 9.25
CA ALA A 51 -15.30 4.82 9.66
C ALA A 51 -14.33 5.99 9.73
N LYS A 52 -13.58 6.05 10.82
CA LYS A 52 -12.59 7.10 11.05
C LYS A 52 -11.28 6.82 10.30
N PRO A 53 -10.51 7.86 9.95
CA PRO A 53 -9.20 7.65 9.30
C PRO A 53 -8.29 6.70 10.06
N LEU A 54 -8.28 6.78 11.37
CA LEU A 54 -7.44 5.89 12.17
C LEU A 54 -7.90 4.43 12.11
N TRP A 55 -9.20 4.19 11.95
CA TRP A 55 -9.73 2.83 11.76
C TRP A 55 -9.16 2.22 10.48
N TYR A 56 -9.18 2.98 9.37
CA TYR A 56 -8.61 2.53 8.10
C TYR A 56 -7.12 2.24 8.22
N LEU A 57 -6.40 3.13 8.90
CA LEU A 57 -4.98 2.95 9.12
C LEU A 57 -4.71 1.68 9.93
N GLY A 58 -5.51 1.44 10.96
CA GLY A 58 -5.38 0.22 11.77
C GLY A 58 -5.55 -1.04 10.94
N LYS A 59 -6.56 -1.06 10.05
CA LYS A 59 -6.77 -2.18 9.13
C LYS A 59 -5.62 -2.34 8.15
N SER A 60 -5.10 -1.24 7.63
CA SER A 60 -3.96 -1.28 6.71
C SER A 60 -2.72 -1.85 7.40
N ILE A 61 -2.44 -1.44 8.63
CA ILE A 61 -1.29 -1.94 9.38
C ILE A 61 -1.45 -3.44 9.67
N GLU A 62 -2.66 -3.87 10.01
CA GLU A 62 -2.95 -5.29 10.21
C GLU A 62 -2.62 -6.09 8.95
N LEU A 63 -3.05 -5.61 7.79
CA LEU A 63 -2.77 -6.25 6.51
C LEU A 63 -1.28 -6.18 6.14
N LEU A 64 -0.63 -5.06 6.44
CA LEU A 64 0.80 -4.88 6.22
C LEU A 64 1.61 -5.93 6.98
N SER A 65 1.13 -6.38 8.13
CA SER A 65 1.83 -7.37 8.94
C SER A 65 2.04 -8.72 8.22
N SER A 66 1.25 -9.01 7.19
CA SER A 66 1.37 -10.26 6.42
C SER A 66 2.20 -10.10 5.15
N ALA A 67 2.72 -8.91 4.87
CA ALA A 67 3.42 -8.62 3.62
C ALA A 67 4.88 -9.10 3.64
N ASP A 68 5.34 -9.59 2.50
CA ASP A 68 6.76 -9.85 2.26
C ASP A 68 7.46 -8.60 1.73
N TYR A 69 6.72 -7.80 0.95
CA TYR A 69 7.19 -6.56 0.36
C TYR A 69 6.12 -5.50 0.49
N VAL A 70 6.54 -4.24 0.62
CA VAL A 70 5.63 -3.11 0.56
C VAL A 70 6.11 -2.14 -0.53
N TYR A 71 5.16 -1.72 -1.37
CA TYR A 71 5.42 -0.78 -2.46
C TYR A 71 4.82 0.57 -2.10
N PHE A 72 5.65 1.60 -2.05
CA PHE A 72 5.20 2.96 -1.77
C PHE A 72 5.06 3.73 -3.08
N CYS A 73 3.84 4.10 -3.41
CA CYS A 73 3.52 4.83 -4.64
C CYS A 73 3.99 6.28 -4.56
N ALA A 74 4.09 6.94 -5.73
CA ALA A 74 4.52 8.33 -5.82
C ALA A 74 3.68 9.22 -4.88
N GLY A 75 4.34 10.15 -4.21
CA GLY A 75 3.67 11.08 -3.29
C GLY A 75 3.46 10.54 -1.88
N TRP A 76 3.93 9.35 -1.58
CA TRP A 76 3.72 8.73 -0.27
C TRP A 76 4.25 9.60 0.88
N LYS A 77 5.29 10.38 0.64
CA LYS A 77 5.90 11.24 1.69
C LYS A 77 4.97 12.37 2.14
N ASN A 78 3.97 12.69 1.32
CA ASN A 78 3.00 13.73 1.62
C ASN A 78 1.68 13.17 2.16
N ALA A 79 1.58 11.86 2.29
CA ALA A 79 0.39 11.19 2.80
C ALA A 79 0.66 10.63 4.20
N ARG A 80 -0.11 11.11 5.17
CA ARG A 80 0.09 10.74 6.59
C ARG A 80 0.08 9.24 6.81
N GLY A 81 -0.92 8.55 6.28
CA GLY A 81 -1.04 7.10 6.45
C GLY A 81 0.14 6.35 5.84
N CYS A 82 0.57 6.77 4.65
CA CYS A 82 1.72 6.16 3.98
C CYS A 82 3.01 6.35 4.80
N ARG A 83 3.20 7.53 5.39
CA ARG A 83 4.39 7.77 6.24
C ARG A 83 4.40 6.85 7.46
N ILE A 84 3.25 6.63 8.06
CA ILE A 84 3.13 5.75 9.23
C ILE A 84 3.40 4.30 8.81
N GLU A 85 2.84 3.87 7.69
CA GLU A 85 3.10 2.53 7.14
C GLU A 85 4.58 2.35 6.81
N HIS A 86 5.22 3.38 6.28
CA HIS A 86 6.65 3.34 5.96
C HIS A 86 7.47 3.13 7.23
N GLU A 87 7.17 3.87 8.28
CA GLU A 87 7.85 3.72 9.57
C GLU A 87 7.66 2.31 10.12
N CYS A 88 6.46 1.77 10.04
CA CYS A 88 6.19 0.39 10.47
C CYS A 88 7.03 -0.61 9.68
N ALA A 89 7.11 -0.43 8.36
CA ALA A 89 7.90 -1.33 7.51
C ALA A 89 9.38 -1.28 7.87
N VAL A 90 9.91 -0.09 8.12
CA VAL A 90 11.32 0.08 8.54
C VAL A 90 11.58 -0.61 9.87
N GLN A 91 10.73 -0.33 10.87
CA GLN A 91 10.92 -0.83 12.23
C GLN A 91 10.77 -2.36 12.32
N TYR A 92 9.91 -2.93 11.50
CA TYR A 92 9.62 -4.37 11.54
C TYR A 92 10.27 -5.17 10.41
N GLY A 93 11.15 -4.53 9.65
CA GLY A 93 12.00 -5.24 8.69
C GLY A 93 11.30 -5.79 7.45
N ILE A 94 10.22 -5.15 7.01
CA ILE A 94 9.55 -5.52 5.77
C ILE A 94 10.31 -4.91 4.59
N ASN A 95 10.52 -5.68 3.52
CA ASN A 95 11.24 -5.18 2.35
C ASN A 95 10.46 -4.05 1.67
N ILE A 96 11.13 -2.94 1.43
CA ILE A 96 10.50 -1.72 0.91
C ILE A 96 10.91 -1.46 -0.53
N ILE A 97 9.92 -1.14 -1.37
CA ILE A 97 10.11 -0.63 -2.73
C ILE A 97 9.48 0.75 -2.76
N GLU A 98 10.26 1.76 -3.14
CA GLU A 98 9.77 3.14 -3.19
C GLU A 98 9.78 3.65 -4.62
N GLN A 99 8.67 4.25 -5.02
CA GLN A 99 8.61 5.01 -6.26
C GLN A 99 9.04 6.44 -5.97
N ILE A 100 10.04 6.85 -6.68
CA ILE A 100 10.63 8.19 -6.53
C ILE A 100 9.81 9.21 -7.31
#